data_73fa1ad2d7950ada8cbcbba455fd1b00
#
_entry.id   73fa1ad2d7950ada8cbcbba455fd1b00
#
_cell.length_a   1.000
_cell.length_b   1.000
_cell.length_c   1.000
_cell.angle_alpha   90.00
_cell.angle_beta   90.00
_cell.angle_gamma   90.00
#
_symmetry.space_group_name_H-M   'P 1'
#
loop_
_entity.id
_entity.type
_entity.pdbx_description
1 polymer ?
#
loop_
_entity_poly.entity_id
_entity_poly.type
_entity_poly.pdbx_seq_one_letter_code
_entity_poly.pdbx_strand_id
1 'polypeptide(L)'
;CLEVWGDWACFSRPELKVERVSYDVITPSAARAIFEAILFKRYAMRWQVTKIEVLNPIKWTTIRRNEVGALAGKSSIFIEDKRQQKNSLLLQGVRYRIHAKLVFIPVKDRPKEAFIKHQPSDDENPMKYYQMFERRASQGQCFTQPYLGCREFAANWKYIDNTEQLAPPLAEDRDLGIMLYDMDFEGNVQKPNAM
;
A
#
# COMPACT_ATOMS: atom_id res chain seq x y z
N CYS A 1 7.01 10.41 8.36
CA CYS A 1 7.58 9.10 8.05
C CYS A 1 6.81 8.02 8.81
N LEU A 2 6.68 6.83 8.21
CA LEU A 2 6.08 5.65 8.87
C LEU A 2 7.10 4.52 8.93
N GLU A 3 7.26 3.90 10.08
CA GLU A 3 7.86 2.59 10.20
C GLU A 3 6.74 1.55 10.14
N VAL A 4 6.87 0.56 9.23
CA VAL A 4 5.82 -0.41 8.91
C VAL A 4 6.40 -1.81 8.97
N TRP A 5 5.68 -2.76 9.59
CA TRP A 5 6.16 -4.16 9.72
C TRP A 5 5.00 -5.15 9.77
N GLY A 6 5.35 -6.40 9.53
CA GLY A 6 4.45 -7.53 9.67
C GLY A 6 5.17 -8.87 9.51
N ASP A 7 4.52 -9.93 9.96
CA ASP A 7 5.09 -11.27 9.92
C ASP A 7 5.20 -11.81 8.47
N TRP A 8 4.25 -11.39 7.63
CA TRP A 8 4.12 -11.84 6.25
C TRP A 8 3.85 -10.67 5.30
N ALA A 9 4.38 -10.76 4.08
CA ALA A 9 4.06 -9.82 3.01
C ALA A 9 4.05 -10.51 1.64
N CYS A 10 3.19 -10.03 0.73
CA CYS A 10 3.17 -10.47 -0.66
C CYS A 10 2.88 -9.29 -1.59
N PHE A 11 3.93 -8.70 -2.12
CA PHE A 11 3.85 -7.65 -3.14
C PHE A 11 3.84 -8.31 -4.51
N SER A 12 2.68 -8.86 -4.89
CA SER A 12 2.53 -9.76 -6.03
C SER A 12 3.03 -9.17 -7.34
N ARG A 13 3.87 -9.93 -8.04
CA ARG A 13 4.33 -9.61 -9.40
C ARG A 13 3.16 -9.75 -10.38
N PRO A 14 2.89 -8.77 -11.24
CA PRO A 14 1.77 -8.82 -12.18
C PRO A 14 1.81 -10.01 -13.14
N GLU A 15 3.00 -10.45 -13.51
CA GLU A 15 3.25 -11.58 -14.40
C GLU A 15 2.99 -12.95 -13.75
N LEU A 16 2.98 -13.03 -12.40
CA LEU A 16 2.81 -14.26 -11.63
C LEU A 16 1.52 -14.22 -10.79
N LYS A 17 0.37 -14.10 -11.47
CA LYS A 17 -0.93 -13.93 -10.79
C LYS A 17 -1.57 -15.24 -10.33
N VAL A 18 -1.25 -16.36 -10.97
CA VAL A 18 -1.86 -17.66 -10.67
C VAL A 18 -1.27 -18.24 -9.40
N GLU A 19 0.05 -18.32 -9.33
CA GLU A 19 0.81 -18.62 -8.12
C GLU A 19 1.53 -17.32 -7.73
N ARG A 20 1.13 -16.73 -6.62
CA ARG A 20 1.61 -15.40 -6.24
C ARG A 20 3.06 -15.44 -5.82
N VAL A 21 3.87 -14.67 -6.50
CA VAL A 21 5.27 -14.43 -6.12
C VAL A 21 5.43 -12.97 -5.75
N SER A 22 5.99 -12.71 -4.57
CA SER A 22 6.26 -11.35 -4.13
C SER A 22 7.42 -10.72 -4.89
N TYR A 23 7.46 -9.39 -4.99
CA TYR A 23 8.71 -8.66 -5.13
C TYR A 23 9.57 -8.83 -3.89
N ASP A 24 10.87 -8.61 -4.01
CA ASP A 24 11.85 -8.73 -2.92
C ASP A 24 11.61 -7.74 -1.76
N VAL A 25 11.03 -6.58 -2.07
CA VAL A 25 10.69 -5.53 -1.11
C VAL A 25 9.34 -4.91 -1.45
N ILE A 26 8.84 -4.07 -0.56
CA ILE A 26 7.61 -3.30 -0.80
C ILE A 26 7.74 -2.42 -2.03
N THR A 27 6.73 -2.45 -2.91
CA THR A 27 6.67 -1.55 -4.08
C THR A 27 6.26 -0.14 -3.66
N PRO A 28 6.67 0.92 -4.39
CA PRO A 28 6.23 2.28 -4.13
C PRO A 28 4.70 2.42 -4.11
N SER A 29 3.98 1.73 -4.99
CA SER A 29 2.52 1.71 -5.01
C SER A 29 1.91 1.12 -3.73
N ALA A 30 2.45 0.00 -3.23
CA ALA A 30 2.00 -0.60 -1.98
C ALA A 30 2.34 0.29 -0.77
N ALA A 31 3.51 0.92 -0.78
CA ALA A 31 3.92 1.88 0.24
C ALA A 31 2.99 3.10 0.28
N ARG A 32 2.62 3.66 -0.88
CA ARG A 32 1.64 4.74 -1.00
C ARG A 32 0.28 4.33 -0.45
N ALA A 33 -0.18 3.13 -0.77
CA ALA A 33 -1.47 2.62 -0.31
C ALA A 33 -1.58 2.52 1.23
N ILE A 34 -0.47 2.28 1.95
CA ILE A 34 -0.44 2.31 3.41
C ILE A 34 -0.76 3.70 3.96
N PHE A 35 -0.17 4.76 3.38
CA PHE A 35 -0.50 6.14 3.75
C PHE A 35 -1.96 6.48 3.44
N GLU A 36 -2.46 6.06 2.28
CA GLU A 36 -3.84 6.26 1.87
C GLU A 36 -4.84 5.53 2.78
N ALA A 37 -4.48 4.36 3.29
CA ALA A 37 -5.30 3.64 4.25
C ALA A 37 -5.48 4.41 5.57
N ILE A 38 -4.53 5.25 5.96
CA ILE A 38 -4.61 6.13 7.14
C ILE A 38 -5.39 7.40 6.80
N LEU A 39 -5.02 8.08 5.71
CA LEU A 39 -5.69 9.29 5.25
C LEU A 39 -5.70 9.37 3.73
N PHE A 40 -6.90 9.36 3.16
CA PHE A 40 -7.13 9.57 1.74
C PHE A 40 -8.24 10.60 1.50
N LYS A 41 -7.98 11.59 0.65
CA LYS A 41 -8.93 12.60 0.18
C LYS A 41 -8.82 12.74 -1.33
N ARG A 42 -9.58 11.94 -2.05
CA ARG A 42 -9.46 11.64 -3.48
C ARG A 42 -9.07 12.81 -4.39
N TYR A 43 -9.68 13.97 -4.20
CA TYR A 43 -9.45 15.11 -5.10
C TYR A 43 -8.63 16.23 -4.45
N ALA A 44 -8.40 16.16 -3.14
CA ALA A 44 -7.76 17.23 -2.39
C ALA A 44 -6.28 16.98 -2.13
N MET A 45 -5.86 15.72 -2.15
CA MET A 45 -4.47 15.37 -1.90
C MET A 45 -4.11 14.01 -2.49
N ARG A 46 -2.82 13.79 -2.69
CA ARG A 46 -2.23 12.50 -2.99
C ARG A 46 -0.94 12.31 -2.20
N TRP A 47 -0.59 11.06 -1.94
CA TRP A 47 0.68 10.71 -1.35
C TRP A 47 1.71 10.40 -2.44
N GLN A 48 2.93 10.88 -2.26
CA GLN A 48 4.07 10.57 -3.11
C GLN A 48 5.17 9.98 -2.24
N VAL A 49 5.46 8.71 -2.43
CA VAL A 49 6.57 8.03 -1.77
C VAL A 49 7.88 8.61 -2.31
N THR A 50 8.77 9.01 -1.41
CA THR A 50 10.05 9.63 -1.76
C THR A 50 11.24 8.73 -1.45
N LYS A 51 11.12 7.86 -0.44
CA LYS A 51 12.18 6.95 -0.03
C LYS A 51 11.57 5.75 0.69
N ILE A 52 12.13 4.58 0.46
CA ILE A 52 11.84 3.34 1.19
C ILE A 52 13.15 2.82 1.74
N GLU A 53 13.22 2.60 3.04
CA GLU A 53 14.35 2.00 3.73
C GLU A 53 13.98 0.59 4.17
N VAL A 54 14.81 -0.38 3.84
CA VAL A 54 14.65 -1.76 4.27
C VAL A 54 15.36 -1.94 5.61
N LEU A 55 14.64 -2.36 6.64
CA LEU A 55 15.18 -2.47 8.01
C LEU A 55 15.47 -3.92 8.41
N ASN A 56 14.78 -4.88 7.80
CA ASN A 56 15.01 -6.30 8.04
C ASN A 56 15.52 -7.00 6.79
N PRO A 57 16.35 -8.04 6.94
CA PRO A 57 16.81 -8.85 5.81
C PRO A 57 15.66 -9.48 5.02
N ILE A 58 15.83 -9.58 3.72
CA ILE A 58 14.86 -10.25 2.84
C ILE A 58 14.87 -11.76 3.13
N LYS A 59 13.75 -12.25 3.67
CA LYS A 59 13.54 -13.66 3.96
C LYS A 59 12.35 -14.19 3.18
N TRP A 60 12.56 -15.23 2.43
CA TRP A 60 11.55 -15.90 1.63
C TRP A 60 10.93 -17.08 2.36
N THR A 61 9.64 -17.29 2.13
CA THR A 61 8.92 -18.46 2.60
C THR A 61 7.83 -18.84 1.60
N THR A 62 7.47 -20.12 1.60
CA THR A 62 6.42 -20.64 0.72
C THR A 62 5.25 -21.11 1.54
N ILE A 63 4.05 -20.69 1.18
CA ILE A 63 2.82 -21.22 1.76
C ILE A 63 1.95 -21.85 0.68
N ARG A 64 1.26 -22.92 1.05
CA ARG A 64 0.23 -23.55 0.24
C ARG A 64 -1.13 -23.19 0.80
N ARG A 65 -2.01 -22.68 -0.07
CA ARG A 65 -3.36 -22.24 0.30
C ARG A 65 -4.42 -22.92 -0.52
N ASN A 66 -5.56 -23.17 0.13
CA ASN A 66 -6.77 -23.55 -0.59
C ASN A 66 -7.51 -22.28 -1.02
N GLU A 67 -7.69 -22.10 -2.30
CA GLU A 67 -8.44 -21.00 -2.90
C GLU A 67 -9.70 -21.54 -3.58
N VAL A 68 -10.70 -20.67 -3.75
CA VAL A 68 -11.92 -20.99 -4.49
C VAL A 68 -11.68 -20.72 -5.98
N GLY A 69 -11.74 -21.76 -6.82
CA GLY A 69 -11.54 -21.66 -8.27
C GLY A 69 -12.78 -21.21 -9.04
N ALA A 70 -13.69 -20.46 -8.41
CA ALA A 70 -14.91 -19.95 -9.03
C ALA A 70 -15.16 -18.49 -8.62
N LEU A 71 -15.78 -17.73 -9.53
CA LEU A 71 -16.24 -16.38 -9.25
C LEU A 71 -17.54 -16.41 -8.47
N ALA A 72 -17.70 -15.53 -7.49
CA ALA A 72 -18.95 -15.36 -6.77
C ALA A 72 -20.07 -14.94 -7.73
N GLY A 73 -21.17 -15.69 -7.72
CA GLY A 73 -22.37 -15.46 -8.52
C GLY A 73 -23.63 -15.44 -7.66
N LYS A 74 -24.79 -15.63 -8.28
CA LYS A 74 -26.08 -15.70 -7.56
C LYS A 74 -26.30 -17.03 -6.84
N SER A 75 -25.64 -18.11 -7.28
CA SER A 75 -25.74 -19.44 -6.69
C SER A 75 -24.65 -19.68 -5.66
N SER A 76 -24.94 -20.55 -4.68
CA SER A 76 -23.96 -20.99 -3.68
C SER A 76 -22.79 -21.74 -4.32
N ILE A 77 -21.60 -21.53 -3.81
CA ILE A 77 -20.39 -22.24 -4.22
C ILE A 77 -20.06 -23.27 -3.14
N PHE A 78 -20.02 -24.54 -3.51
CA PHE A 78 -19.56 -25.60 -2.64
C PHE A 78 -18.05 -25.74 -2.78
N ILE A 79 -17.33 -25.50 -1.67
CA ILE A 79 -15.86 -25.44 -1.67
C ILE A 79 -15.23 -26.78 -2.07
N GLU A 80 -15.87 -27.89 -1.76
CA GLU A 80 -15.44 -29.24 -2.08
C GLU A 80 -15.25 -29.43 -3.58
N ASP A 81 -16.14 -28.83 -4.39
CA ASP A 81 -16.17 -28.96 -5.85
C ASP A 81 -15.25 -27.95 -6.53
N LYS A 82 -14.92 -26.86 -5.85
CA LYS A 82 -14.20 -25.70 -6.45
C LYS A 82 -12.90 -25.35 -5.76
N ARG A 83 -12.43 -26.19 -4.83
CA ARG A 83 -11.18 -25.99 -4.14
C ARG A 83 -9.98 -26.16 -5.09
N GLN A 84 -9.11 -25.16 -5.10
CA GLN A 84 -7.84 -25.20 -5.79
C GLN A 84 -6.70 -24.94 -4.80
N GLN A 85 -5.67 -25.77 -4.86
CA GLN A 85 -4.44 -25.52 -4.10
C GLN A 85 -3.50 -24.67 -4.92
N LYS A 86 -3.03 -23.56 -4.33
CA LYS A 86 -2.04 -22.67 -4.93
C LYS A 86 -0.88 -22.43 -3.98
N ASN A 87 0.33 -22.48 -4.51
CA ASN A 87 1.51 -22.07 -3.79
C ASN A 87 1.69 -20.56 -3.90
N SER A 88 2.26 -19.96 -2.88
CA SER A 88 2.64 -18.55 -2.91
C SER A 88 4.01 -18.39 -2.28
N LEU A 89 4.87 -17.64 -2.96
CA LEU A 89 6.20 -17.27 -2.45
C LEU A 89 6.10 -15.89 -1.82
N LEU A 90 6.31 -15.82 -0.52
CA LEU A 90 6.07 -14.67 0.33
C LEU A 90 7.36 -14.18 0.99
N LEU A 91 7.29 -12.96 1.53
CA LEU A 91 8.30 -12.42 2.42
C LEU A 91 7.88 -12.65 3.88
N GLN A 92 8.86 -12.94 4.74
CA GLN A 92 8.66 -13.18 6.16
C GLN A 92 9.40 -12.14 7.00
N GLY A 93 8.72 -11.65 8.06
CA GLY A 93 9.32 -10.74 9.05
C GLY A 93 9.79 -9.42 8.45
N VAL A 94 8.96 -8.83 7.59
CA VAL A 94 9.33 -7.58 6.90
C VAL A 94 9.24 -6.37 7.80
N ARG A 95 10.15 -5.40 7.59
CA ARG A 95 10.14 -4.11 8.27
C ARG A 95 10.73 -3.04 7.37
N TYR A 96 9.99 -1.96 7.19
CA TYR A 96 10.33 -0.86 6.30
C TYR A 96 10.14 0.47 7.01
N ARG A 97 10.95 1.46 6.60
CA ARG A 97 10.70 2.87 6.91
C ARG A 97 10.37 3.59 5.62
N ILE A 98 9.18 4.17 5.57
CA ILE A 98 8.61 4.75 4.35
C ILE A 98 8.47 6.25 4.53
N HIS A 99 9.12 7.01 3.65
CA HIS A 99 9.03 8.46 3.59
C HIS A 99 8.10 8.85 2.44
N ALA A 100 7.14 9.72 2.72
CA ALA A 100 6.22 10.22 1.71
C ALA A 100 5.93 11.70 1.90
N LYS A 101 5.64 12.36 0.78
CA LYS A 101 5.15 13.74 0.74
C LYS A 101 3.64 13.74 0.58
N LEU A 102 2.97 14.64 1.28
CA LEU A 102 1.60 15.01 0.98
C LEU A 102 1.63 16.07 -0.14
N VAL A 103 1.03 15.75 -1.28
CA VAL A 103 0.86 16.67 -2.40
C VAL A 103 -0.59 17.16 -2.37
N PHE A 104 -0.76 18.42 -2.00
CA PHE A 104 -2.07 19.09 -2.00
C PHE A 104 -2.47 19.47 -3.41
N ILE A 105 -3.74 19.26 -3.75
CA ILE A 105 -4.33 19.64 -5.03
C ILE A 105 -5.23 20.86 -4.80
N PRO A 106 -4.82 22.06 -5.26
CA PRO A 106 -5.63 23.27 -5.12
C PRO A 106 -7.01 23.08 -5.75
N VAL A 107 -8.01 23.76 -5.18
CA VAL A 107 -9.42 23.67 -5.63
C VAL A 107 -9.56 23.92 -7.13
N LYS A 108 -8.83 24.91 -7.66
CA LYS A 108 -8.84 25.29 -9.09
C LYS A 108 -8.34 24.20 -10.04
N ASP A 109 -7.50 23.28 -9.54
CA ASP A 109 -6.86 22.22 -10.33
C ASP A 109 -7.61 20.89 -10.23
N ARG A 110 -8.74 20.87 -9.50
CA ARG A 110 -9.56 19.66 -9.30
C ARG A 110 -10.54 19.47 -10.46
N PRO A 111 -10.82 18.22 -10.87
CA PRO A 111 -11.82 17.94 -11.90
C PRO A 111 -13.23 18.31 -11.44
N LYS A 112 -14.12 18.62 -12.40
CA LYS A 112 -15.50 19.04 -12.10
C LYS A 112 -16.29 18.03 -11.26
N GLU A 113 -16.02 16.74 -11.42
CA GLU A 113 -16.64 15.66 -10.65
C GLU A 113 -16.33 15.74 -9.15
N ALA A 114 -15.22 16.37 -8.76
CA ALA A 114 -14.87 16.61 -7.36
C ALA A 114 -15.93 17.43 -6.62
N PHE A 115 -16.53 18.40 -7.30
CA PHE A 115 -17.51 19.33 -6.73
C PHE A 115 -18.91 18.71 -6.60
N ILE A 116 -19.20 17.65 -7.33
CA ILE A 116 -20.49 16.93 -7.23
C ILE A 116 -20.55 16.10 -5.93
N LYS A 117 -19.42 15.56 -5.49
CA LYS A 117 -19.34 14.63 -4.35
C LYS A 117 -18.83 15.29 -3.07
N HIS A 118 -18.03 16.32 -3.18
CA HIS A 118 -17.42 17.04 -2.07
C HIS A 118 -17.28 18.51 -2.39
N GLN A 119 -18.06 19.33 -1.72
CA GLN A 119 -17.79 20.77 -1.74
C GLN A 119 -16.53 21.04 -0.89
N PRO A 120 -15.54 21.76 -1.43
CA PRO A 120 -14.39 22.18 -0.66
C PRO A 120 -14.82 23.03 0.52
N SER A 121 -14.19 22.87 1.67
CA SER A 121 -14.38 23.80 2.79
C SER A 121 -13.43 24.98 2.63
N ASP A 122 -13.85 26.17 3.08
CA ASP A 122 -13.08 27.42 2.95
C ASP A 122 -11.72 27.36 3.68
N ASP A 123 -11.57 26.43 4.64
CA ASP A 123 -10.38 26.23 5.44
C ASP A 123 -9.45 25.14 4.91
N GLU A 124 -9.69 24.61 3.70
CA GLU A 124 -8.82 23.61 3.11
C GLU A 124 -7.43 24.16 2.79
N ASN A 125 -6.42 23.55 3.41
CA ASN A 125 -5.03 23.86 3.15
C ASN A 125 -4.14 22.62 3.39
N PRO A 126 -2.89 22.61 2.87
CA PRO A 126 -1.98 21.48 3.04
C PRO A 126 -1.72 21.11 4.50
N MET A 127 -1.58 22.11 5.37
CA MET A 127 -1.27 21.92 6.79
C MET A 127 -2.39 21.20 7.53
N LYS A 128 -3.66 21.50 7.20
CA LYS A 128 -4.83 20.82 7.78
C LYS A 128 -4.77 19.31 7.52
N TYR A 129 -4.46 18.91 6.28
CA TYR A 129 -4.36 17.49 5.94
C TYR A 129 -3.14 16.83 6.56
N TYR A 130 -2.02 17.54 6.64
CA TYR A 130 -0.83 17.05 7.31
C TYR A 130 -1.09 16.77 8.80
N GLN A 131 -1.65 17.71 9.53
CA GLN A 131 -2.01 17.56 10.95
C GLN A 131 -3.05 16.46 11.17
N MET A 132 -4.00 16.31 10.24
CA MET A 132 -4.99 15.23 10.30
C MET A 132 -4.31 13.85 10.14
N PHE A 133 -3.35 13.74 9.22
CA PHE A 133 -2.58 12.52 9.04
C PHE A 133 -1.73 12.22 10.26
N GLU A 134 -0.96 13.19 10.74
CA GLU A 134 -0.09 13.06 11.90
C GLU A 134 -0.86 12.57 13.13
N ARG A 135 -1.99 13.21 13.45
CA ARG A 135 -2.85 12.80 14.56
C ARG A 135 -3.32 11.35 14.40
N ARG A 136 -3.81 10.97 13.22
CA ARG A 136 -4.29 9.61 12.97
C ARG A 136 -3.17 8.59 13.07
N ALA A 137 -2.06 8.85 12.39
CA ALA A 137 -0.92 7.94 12.36
C ALA A 137 -0.32 7.72 13.75
N SER A 138 -0.22 8.78 14.56
CA SER A 138 0.30 8.71 15.94
C SER A 138 -0.64 7.97 16.90
N GLN A 139 -1.95 8.02 16.64
CA GLN A 139 -2.96 7.36 17.47
C GLN A 139 -3.34 5.95 16.94
N GLY A 140 -2.66 5.45 15.93
CA GLY A 140 -3.00 4.14 15.34
C GLY A 140 -4.35 4.11 14.61
N GLN A 141 -4.87 5.28 14.19
CA GLN A 141 -6.15 5.39 13.51
C GLN A 141 -5.98 5.28 12.00
N CYS A 142 -6.85 4.52 11.34
CA CYS A 142 -6.88 4.38 9.89
C CYS A 142 -8.32 4.37 9.38
N PHE A 143 -8.50 4.71 8.11
CA PHE A 143 -9.78 4.58 7.41
C PHE A 143 -10.06 3.12 7.06
N THR A 144 -9.05 2.42 6.58
CA THR A 144 -9.05 0.97 6.36
C THR A 144 -7.77 0.39 6.93
N GLN A 145 -7.80 -0.86 7.40
CA GLN A 145 -6.59 -1.52 7.88
C GLN A 145 -5.53 -1.56 6.77
N PRO A 146 -4.34 -0.97 6.97
CA PRO A 146 -3.23 -1.12 6.05
C PRO A 146 -2.78 -2.57 5.94
N TYR A 147 -2.25 -2.97 4.79
CA TYR A 147 -1.79 -4.34 4.56
C TYR A 147 -0.53 -4.37 3.68
N LEU A 148 0.23 -5.44 3.79
CA LEU A 148 1.51 -5.66 3.12
C LEU A 148 1.32 -6.43 1.80
N GLY A 149 0.75 -5.75 0.81
CA GLY A 149 0.50 -6.27 -0.54
C GLY A 149 -0.80 -7.04 -0.67
N CYS A 150 -1.09 -8.01 0.18
CA CYS A 150 -2.35 -8.73 0.23
C CYS A 150 -3.12 -8.41 1.51
N ARG A 151 -4.46 -8.34 1.44
CA ARG A 151 -5.33 -7.95 2.58
C ARG A 151 -5.21 -8.85 3.79
N GLU A 152 -4.83 -10.10 3.60
CA GLU A 152 -4.60 -11.07 4.66
C GLU A 152 -3.35 -10.78 5.51
N PHE A 153 -2.44 -9.94 5.02
CA PHE A 153 -1.20 -9.57 5.71
C PHE A 153 -1.31 -8.15 6.25
N ALA A 154 -1.97 -8.01 7.38
CA ALA A 154 -2.15 -6.73 8.04
C ALA A 154 -0.78 -6.07 8.34
N ALA A 155 -0.69 -4.78 8.07
CA ALA A 155 0.48 -3.98 8.41
C ALA A 155 0.30 -3.35 9.80
N ASN A 156 1.32 -3.50 10.63
CA ASN A 156 1.51 -2.66 11.81
C ASN A 156 2.29 -1.43 11.41
N TRP A 157 2.09 -0.31 12.09
CA TRP A 157 2.84 0.91 11.82
C TRP A 157 3.09 1.74 13.07
N LYS A 158 4.11 2.59 12.97
CA LYS A 158 4.42 3.63 13.94
C LYS A 158 4.74 4.92 13.19
N TYR A 159 4.14 6.02 13.60
CA TYR A 159 4.51 7.34 13.12
C TYR A 159 5.87 7.75 13.68
N ILE A 160 6.75 8.26 12.82
CA ILE A 160 8.08 8.77 13.16
C ILE A 160 8.12 10.25 12.80
N ASP A 161 8.20 11.07 13.82
CA ASP A 161 8.29 12.52 13.68
C ASP A 161 9.73 12.97 13.37
N ASN A 162 10.68 12.54 14.20
CA ASN A 162 12.09 12.88 14.03
C ASN A 162 12.88 11.69 13.47
N THR A 163 13.45 11.86 12.27
CA THR A 163 14.22 10.81 11.58
C THR A 163 15.73 10.87 11.87
N GLU A 164 16.22 11.88 12.59
CA GLU A 164 17.66 12.11 12.80
C GLU A 164 18.31 11.10 13.75
N GLN A 165 17.54 10.48 14.64
CA GLN A 165 18.04 9.54 15.67
C GLN A 165 17.71 8.07 15.38
N LEU A 166 17.34 7.76 14.15
CA LEU A 166 16.92 6.40 13.81
C LEU A 166 18.11 5.51 13.43
N ALA A 167 17.99 4.23 13.76
CA ALA A 167 18.96 3.24 13.29
C ALA A 167 19.06 3.27 11.76
N PRO A 168 20.27 3.11 11.20
CA PRO A 168 20.43 3.09 9.74
C PRO A 168 19.68 1.90 9.13
N PRO A 169 19.27 2.02 7.85
CA PRO A 169 18.74 0.88 7.11
C PRO A 169 19.82 -0.19 6.90
N LEU A 170 19.41 -1.35 6.43
CA LEU A 170 20.35 -2.39 6.04
C LEU A 170 21.32 -1.85 4.98
N ALA A 171 22.60 -2.03 5.23
CA ALA A 171 23.68 -1.73 4.27
C ALA A 171 23.87 -2.94 3.33
N GLU A 172 22.91 -3.15 2.42
CA GLU A 172 22.95 -4.21 1.43
C GLU A 172 22.86 -3.58 0.03
N ASP A 173 23.87 -3.84 -0.80
CA ASP A 173 23.84 -3.47 -2.23
C ASP A 173 23.37 -4.67 -3.03
N ARG A 174 22.11 -4.62 -3.49
CA ARG A 174 21.47 -5.71 -4.20
C ARG A 174 20.64 -5.18 -5.36
N ASP A 175 20.87 -5.76 -6.53
CA ASP A 175 20.00 -5.52 -7.68
C ASP A 175 18.63 -6.18 -7.45
N LEU A 176 17.58 -5.36 -7.41
CA LEU A 176 16.19 -5.82 -7.24
C LEU A 176 15.48 -6.04 -8.59
N GLY A 177 16.17 -5.77 -9.69
CA GLY A 177 15.59 -5.86 -11.04
C GLY A 177 14.48 -4.83 -11.27
N ILE A 178 13.62 -5.12 -12.24
CA ILE A 178 12.49 -4.23 -12.60
C ILE A 178 11.35 -4.46 -11.61
N MET A 179 10.84 -3.36 -11.03
CA MET A 179 9.72 -3.36 -10.10
C MET A 179 8.58 -2.47 -10.61
N LEU A 180 7.35 -2.86 -10.28
CA LEU A 180 6.20 -1.97 -10.45
C LEU A 180 6.39 -0.71 -9.59
N TYR A 181 6.45 0.46 -10.24
CA TYR A 181 6.58 1.72 -9.54
C TYR A 181 5.24 2.16 -8.95
N ASP A 182 4.26 2.41 -9.79
CA ASP A 182 2.92 2.80 -9.39
C ASP A 182 1.88 2.43 -10.45
N MET A 183 0.62 2.76 -10.19
CA MET A 183 -0.49 2.58 -11.11
C MET A 183 -0.96 3.96 -11.58
N ASP A 184 -1.06 4.14 -12.88
CA ASP A 184 -1.66 5.32 -13.47
C ASP A 184 -3.18 5.16 -13.52
N PHE A 185 -3.87 6.07 -12.82
CA PHE A 185 -5.33 6.14 -12.78
C PHE A 185 -5.89 7.26 -13.66
N GLU A 186 -5.06 7.94 -14.44
CA GLU A 186 -5.48 8.96 -15.38
C GLU A 186 -6.21 8.27 -16.56
N GLY A 187 -7.45 8.63 -16.77
CA GLY A 187 -8.29 8.14 -17.86
C GLY A 187 -9.21 6.95 -17.55
N ASN A 188 -8.81 5.96 -16.80
CA ASN A 188 -9.70 4.83 -16.45
C ASN A 188 -9.42 4.24 -15.07
N VAL A 189 -10.23 4.64 -14.11
CA VAL A 189 -10.12 4.17 -12.71
C VAL A 189 -10.37 2.66 -12.56
N GLN A 190 -11.06 2.04 -13.51
CA GLN A 190 -11.36 0.59 -13.44
C GLN A 190 -10.25 -0.27 -14.06
N LYS A 191 -9.43 0.30 -14.92
CA LYS A 191 -8.31 -0.37 -15.58
C LYS A 191 -7.08 0.56 -15.62
N PRO A 192 -6.44 0.78 -14.47
CA PRO A 192 -5.25 1.62 -14.43
C PRO A 192 -4.10 0.96 -15.20
N ASN A 193 -3.25 1.77 -15.81
CA ASN A 193 -2.03 1.31 -16.43
C ASN A 193 -0.92 1.15 -15.39
N ALA A 194 -0.07 0.15 -15.55
CA ALA A 194 1.12 -0.02 -14.73
C ALA A 194 2.21 0.98 -15.17
N MET A 195 2.87 1.60 -14.21
CA MET A 195 4.00 2.53 -14.39
C MET A 195 5.31 1.90 -13.95
#